data_aff11bf9f784ed5ac41e455c757c3f61
#
_entry.id   aff11bf9f784ed5ac41e455c757c3f61
#
_cell.length_a   1.000
_cell.length_b   1.000
_cell.length_c   1.000
_cell.angle_alpha   90.00
_cell.angle_beta   90.00
_cell.angle_gamma   90.00
#
_symmetry.space_group_name_H-M   'P 1'
#
loop_
_entity.id
_entity.type
_entity.pdbx_description
1 polymer ?
#
loop_
_entity_poly.entity_id
_entity_poly.type
_entity_poly.pdbx_seq_one_letter_code
_entity_poly.pdbx_strand_id
1 'polypeptide(L)'
;MVVTGSGQLSLLERLEHNFPGMFQKELMVTAFDVKYGKPHPEPYLMALKKGGLKADEAVVIENAPLGVEAGHKAGIFTIAVNTGPLDGQVLLDAGADLLFPSMQALCDSWDTIML
;
A
#
# COMPACT_ATOMS: atom_id res chain seq x y z
N MET A 1 -1.24 8.04 -0.72
CA MET A 1 -0.48 7.79 -1.97
C MET A 1 -0.84 6.43 -2.54
N VAL A 2 -0.83 6.30 -3.85
CA VAL A 2 -1.03 5.01 -4.53
C VAL A 2 0.31 4.45 -4.96
N VAL A 3 0.58 3.19 -4.60
CA VAL A 3 1.79 2.46 -4.99
C VAL A 3 1.34 1.21 -5.73
N THR A 4 1.48 1.19 -7.04
CA THR A 4 0.96 0.12 -7.89
C THR A 4 2.03 -0.45 -8.82
N GLY A 5 1.95 -1.75 -9.09
CA GLY A 5 2.75 -2.38 -10.14
C GLY A 5 2.22 -2.17 -11.54
N SER A 6 1.08 -1.49 -11.68
CA SER A 6 0.49 -1.21 -12.99
C SER A 6 1.16 -0.02 -13.66
N GLY A 7 1.35 -0.11 -14.98
CA GLY A 7 1.77 1.00 -15.84
C GLY A 7 0.62 1.58 -16.65
N GLN A 8 -0.63 1.26 -16.32
CA GLN A 8 -1.79 1.71 -17.11
C GLN A 8 -2.15 3.16 -16.80
N LEU A 9 -2.14 4.01 -17.83
CA LEU A 9 -2.54 5.41 -17.72
C LEU A 9 -4.02 5.56 -17.33
N SER A 10 -4.86 4.62 -17.75
CA SER A 10 -6.29 4.62 -17.41
C SER A 10 -6.56 4.51 -15.91
N LEU A 11 -5.63 3.98 -15.12
CA LEU A 11 -5.76 3.93 -13.67
C LEU A 11 -5.84 5.33 -13.07
N LEU A 12 -4.96 6.24 -13.52
CA LEU A 12 -4.96 7.63 -13.08
C LEU A 12 -6.27 8.33 -13.41
N GLU A 13 -6.78 8.12 -14.62
CA GLU A 13 -8.05 8.71 -15.06
C GLU A 13 -9.21 8.21 -14.22
N ARG A 14 -9.25 6.91 -13.90
CA ARG A 14 -10.29 6.32 -13.06
C ARG A 14 -10.23 6.83 -11.62
N LEU A 15 -9.02 7.00 -11.07
CA LEU A 15 -8.87 7.55 -9.73
C LEU A 15 -9.34 9.00 -9.66
N GLU A 16 -9.00 9.82 -10.65
CA GLU A 16 -9.45 11.20 -10.70
C GLU A 16 -10.97 11.30 -10.89
N HIS A 17 -11.55 10.42 -11.73
CA HIS A 17 -12.98 10.38 -11.96
C HIS A 17 -13.77 9.99 -10.70
N ASN A 18 -13.31 8.96 -9.97
CA ASN A 18 -14.00 8.42 -8.80
C ASN A 18 -13.69 9.18 -7.51
N PHE A 19 -12.51 9.79 -7.42
CA PHE A 19 -12.01 10.47 -6.22
C PHE A 19 -11.35 11.79 -6.61
N PRO A 20 -12.12 12.77 -7.13
CA PRO A 20 -11.54 14.02 -7.65
C PRO A 20 -10.68 14.73 -6.59
N GLY A 21 -9.45 15.07 -6.96
CA GLY A 21 -8.53 15.84 -6.12
C GLY A 21 -7.91 15.07 -4.95
N MET A 22 -8.23 13.78 -4.76
CA MET A 22 -7.70 13.01 -3.63
C MET A 22 -6.31 12.42 -3.90
N PHE A 23 -6.00 12.12 -5.16
CA PHE A 23 -4.71 11.52 -5.53
C PHE A 23 -3.95 12.45 -6.44
N GLN A 24 -2.70 12.72 -6.08
CA GLN A 24 -1.81 13.57 -6.87
C GLN A 24 -0.88 12.67 -7.70
N LYS A 25 -0.82 12.90 -9.00
CA LYS A 25 0.02 12.14 -9.92
C LYS A 25 1.48 12.13 -9.49
N GLU A 26 1.98 13.25 -9.00
CA GLU A 26 3.36 13.42 -8.56
C GLU A 26 3.72 12.55 -7.36
N LEU A 27 2.72 12.15 -6.57
CA LEU A 27 2.89 11.32 -5.39
C LEU A 27 2.54 9.85 -5.65
N MET A 28 2.22 9.47 -6.88
CA MET A 28 1.98 8.07 -7.23
C MET A 28 3.28 7.36 -7.59
N VAL A 29 3.35 6.08 -7.27
CA VAL A 29 4.42 5.18 -7.72
C VAL A 29 3.80 4.14 -8.64
N THR A 30 4.32 4.03 -9.86
CA THR A 30 3.87 3.07 -10.87
C THR A 30 5.02 2.16 -11.30
N ALA A 31 4.73 1.22 -12.19
CA ALA A 31 5.75 0.33 -12.76
C ALA A 31 6.90 1.09 -13.44
N PHE A 32 6.65 2.30 -13.92
CA PHE A 32 7.66 3.11 -14.60
C PHE A 32 8.63 3.83 -13.66
N ASP A 33 8.27 3.94 -12.38
CA ASP A 33 9.07 4.69 -11.39
C ASP A 33 10.15 3.84 -10.74
N VAL A 34 10.08 2.52 -10.86
CA VAL A 34 10.95 1.59 -10.15
C VAL A 34 11.59 0.59 -11.10
N LYS A 35 12.77 0.11 -10.72
CA LYS A 35 13.46 -0.98 -11.43
C LYS A 35 12.89 -2.34 -11.01
N TYR A 36 12.60 -2.50 -9.73
CA TYR A 36 12.10 -3.75 -9.16
C TYR A 36 10.74 -3.52 -8.53
N GLY A 37 9.74 -4.33 -8.95
CA GLY A 37 8.42 -4.33 -8.38
C GLY A 37 8.32 -5.17 -7.10
N LYS A 38 7.13 -5.15 -6.49
CA LYS A 38 6.81 -5.99 -5.33
C LYS A 38 7.14 -7.46 -5.65
N PRO A 39 7.73 -8.22 -4.76
CA PRO A 39 7.94 -8.02 -3.32
C PRO A 39 9.19 -7.22 -2.93
N HIS A 40 9.94 -6.70 -3.90
CA HIS A 40 11.06 -5.82 -3.61
C HIS A 40 10.56 -4.56 -2.89
N PRO A 41 11.31 -4.02 -1.91
CA PRO A 41 10.87 -2.83 -1.17
C PRO A 41 10.92 -1.54 -1.97
N GLU A 42 11.54 -1.52 -3.15
CA GLU A 42 11.77 -0.31 -3.95
C GLU A 42 10.50 0.53 -4.18
N PRO A 43 9.32 -0.04 -4.54
CA PRO A 43 8.13 0.77 -4.73
C PRO A 43 7.75 1.60 -3.51
N TYR A 44 7.84 1.03 -2.31
CA TYR A 44 7.51 1.74 -1.08
C TYR A 44 8.62 2.70 -0.65
N LEU A 45 9.88 2.36 -0.88
CA LEU A 45 10.99 3.29 -0.66
C LEU A 45 10.86 4.50 -1.59
N MET A 46 10.46 4.29 -2.84
CA MET A 46 10.18 5.38 -3.78
C MET A 46 9.02 6.25 -3.31
N ALA A 47 7.97 5.64 -2.75
CA ALA A 47 6.84 6.39 -2.19
C ALA A 47 7.28 7.29 -1.03
N LEU A 48 8.12 6.78 -0.13
CA LEU A 48 8.69 7.58 0.96
C LEU A 48 9.49 8.77 0.40
N LYS A 49 10.31 8.51 -0.61
CA LYS A 49 11.11 9.56 -1.25
C LYS A 49 10.24 10.64 -1.88
N LYS A 50 9.24 10.25 -2.66
CA LYS A 50 8.31 11.20 -3.30
C LYS A 50 7.52 12.01 -2.29
N GLY A 51 7.11 11.39 -1.17
CA GLY A 51 6.37 12.06 -0.11
C GLY A 51 7.23 12.85 0.86
N GLY A 52 8.56 12.72 0.78
CA GLY A 52 9.47 13.35 1.75
C GLY A 52 9.28 12.79 3.16
N LEU A 53 8.98 11.50 3.27
CA LEU A 53 8.63 10.84 4.53
C LEU A 53 9.71 9.85 4.97
N LYS A 54 9.81 9.67 6.28
CA LYS A 54 10.55 8.57 6.89
C LYS A 54 9.63 7.35 7.03
N ALA A 55 10.21 6.16 7.18
CA ALA A 55 9.43 4.93 7.30
C ALA A 55 8.47 4.96 8.50
N ASP A 56 8.86 5.57 9.61
CA ASP A 56 8.03 5.69 10.81
C ASP A 56 6.91 6.74 10.71
N GLU A 57 6.87 7.49 9.61
CA GLU A 57 5.84 8.50 9.33
C GLU A 57 4.78 7.98 8.36
N ALA A 58 4.83 6.72 7.98
CA ALA A 58 3.96 6.14 6.97
C ALA A 58 3.39 4.80 7.42
N VAL A 59 2.27 4.43 6.82
CA VAL A 59 1.63 3.13 6.98
C VAL A 59 1.33 2.58 5.59
N VAL A 60 1.62 1.31 5.37
CA VAL A 60 1.25 0.59 4.15
C VAL A 60 -0.07 -0.14 4.39
N ILE A 61 -1.00 -0.02 3.46
CA ILE A 61 -2.24 -0.81 3.43
C ILE A 61 -2.20 -1.67 2.17
N GLU A 62 -2.21 -2.97 2.34
CA GLU A 62 -2.07 -3.94 1.26
C GLU A 62 -3.05 -5.10 1.39
N ASN A 63 -3.37 -5.73 0.25
CA ASN A 63 -4.25 -6.89 0.23
C ASN A 63 -3.59 -8.15 -0.35
N ALA A 64 -2.35 -8.05 -0.81
CA ALA A 64 -1.65 -9.15 -1.46
C ALA A 64 -0.34 -9.49 -0.75
N PRO A 65 0.05 -10.78 -0.69
CA PRO A 65 1.27 -11.18 0.01
C PRO A 65 2.54 -10.47 -0.49
N LEU A 66 2.69 -10.29 -1.79
CA LEU A 66 3.87 -9.61 -2.36
C LEU A 66 3.94 -8.15 -1.95
N GLY A 67 2.78 -7.47 -1.87
CA GLY A 67 2.73 -6.09 -1.41
C GLY A 67 3.01 -5.95 0.08
N VAL A 68 2.51 -6.88 0.89
CA VAL A 68 2.81 -6.93 2.33
C VAL A 68 4.31 -7.14 2.55
N GLU A 69 4.92 -8.08 1.83
CA GLU A 69 6.36 -8.34 1.92
C GLU A 69 7.18 -7.09 1.55
N ALA A 70 6.77 -6.40 0.49
CA ALA A 70 7.44 -5.16 0.07
C ALA A 70 7.38 -4.08 1.15
N GLY A 71 6.21 -3.86 1.76
CA GLY A 71 6.03 -2.91 2.85
C GLY A 71 6.86 -3.27 4.08
N HIS A 72 6.85 -4.55 4.45
CA HIS A 72 7.65 -5.05 5.56
C HIS A 72 9.16 -4.84 5.32
N LYS A 73 9.65 -5.20 4.14
CA LYS A 73 11.06 -5.02 3.78
C LYS A 73 11.48 -3.56 3.71
N ALA A 74 10.56 -2.65 3.41
CA ALA A 74 10.81 -1.22 3.42
C ALA A 74 10.89 -0.63 4.84
N GLY A 75 10.59 -1.44 5.87
CA GLY A 75 10.60 -1.00 7.27
C GLY A 75 9.39 -0.18 7.66
N ILE A 76 8.30 -0.26 6.90
CA ILE A 76 7.07 0.51 7.14
C ILE A 76 6.04 -0.37 7.85
N PHE A 77 5.36 0.17 8.85
CA PHE A 77 4.24 -0.51 9.49
C PHE A 77 3.20 -0.89 8.43
N THR A 78 2.90 -2.18 8.32
CA THR A 78 2.07 -2.71 7.23
C THR A 78 0.80 -3.34 7.76
N ILE A 79 -0.33 -2.84 7.30
CA ILE A 79 -1.67 -3.34 7.59
C ILE A 79 -2.14 -4.13 6.38
N ALA A 80 -2.47 -5.40 6.59
CA ALA A 80 -3.08 -6.23 5.55
C ALA A 80 -4.60 -6.22 5.68
N VAL A 81 -5.27 -6.13 4.54
CA VAL A 81 -6.71 -6.24 4.44
C VAL A 81 -7.04 -7.42 3.54
N ASN A 82 -7.63 -8.47 4.08
CA ASN A 82 -7.89 -9.69 3.33
C ASN A 82 -9.14 -9.58 2.46
N THR A 83 -9.01 -8.89 1.34
CA THR A 83 -10.09 -8.72 0.37
C THR A 83 -10.11 -9.83 -0.70
N GLY A 84 -9.12 -10.70 -0.70
CA GLY A 84 -8.98 -11.78 -1.68
C GLY A 84 -9.36 -13.15 -1.10
N PRO A 85 -9.17 -14.23 -1.88
CA PRO A 85 -9.57 -15.58 -1.49
C PRO A 85 -8.56 -16.31 -0.59
N LEU A 86 -7.41 -15.71 -0.29
CA LEU A 86 -6.37 -16.37 0.49
C LEU A 86 -6.72 -16.40 1.97
N ASP A 87 -6.16 -17.41 2.69
CA ASP A 87 -6.16 -17.42 4.14
C ASP A 87 -5.39 -16.21 4.68
N GLY A 88 -5.94 -15.54 5.69
CA GLY A 88 -5.29 -14.38 6.31
C GLY A 88 -3.89 -14.67 6.87
N GLN A 89 -3.62 -15.92 7.25
CA GLN A 89 -2.31 -16.33 7.76
C GLN A 89 -1.21 -16.11 6.72
N VAL A 90 -1.52 -16.23 5.44
CA VAL A 90 -0.56 -15.95 4.35
C VAL A 90 -0.08 -14.51 4.40
N LEU A 91 -0.97 -13.58 4.71
CA LEU A 91 -0.64 -12.16 4.83
C LEU A 91 0.20 -11.88 6.08
N LEU A 92 -0.12 -12.53 7.20
CA LEU A 92 0.68 -12.42 8.43
C LEU A 92 2.07 -13.00 8.22
N ASP A 93 2.19 -14.14 7.55
CA ASP A 93 3.48 -14.78 7.24
C ASP A 93 4.34 -13.92 6.30
N ALA A 94 3.71 -13.13 5.45
CA ALA A 94 4.42 -12.17 4.59
C ALA A 94 4.98 -10.96 5.35
N GLY A 95 4.57 -10.74 6.59
CA GLY A 95 5.11 -9.71 7.46
C GLY A 95 4.13 -8.60 7.85
N ALA A 96 2.81 -8.81 7.66
CA ALA A 96 1.82 -7.83 8.11
C ALA A 96 1.86 -7.67 9.63
N ASP A 97 1.80 -6.43 10.09
CA ASP A 97 1.75 -6.10 11.51
C ASP A 97 0.33 -6.19 12.07
N LEU A 98 -0.66 -5.88 11.24
CA LEU A 98 -2.08 -6.03 11.55
C LEU A 98 -2.80 -6.68 10.37
N LEU A 99 -3.87 -7.40 10.66
CA LEU A 99 -4.73 -8.06 9.68
C LEU A 99 -6.19 -7.72 9.94
N PHE A 100 -6.88 -7.26 8.90
CA PHE A 100 -8.33 -7.03 8.92
C PHE A 100 -9.02 -7.85 7.84
N PRO A 101 -10.25 -8.32 8.09
CA PRO A 101 -10.99 -9.12 7.12
C PRO A 101 -11.55 -8.29 5.96
N SER A 102 -11.66 -6.97 6.11
CA SER A 102 -12.24 -6.08 5.10
C SER A 102 -11.77 -4.64 5.29
N MET A 103 -11.93 -3.82 4.26
CA MET A 103 -11.69 -2.38 4.37
C MET A 103 -12.65 -1.72 5.37
N GLN A 104 -13.89 -2.21 5.47
CA GLN A 104 -14.84 -1.69 6.45
C GLN A 104 -14.36 -1.94 7.86
N ALA A 105 -13.83 -3.14 8.15
CA ALA A 105 -13.27 -3.45 9.46
C ALA A 105 -12.08 -2.54 9.81
N LEU A 106 -11.22 -2.26 8.84
CA LEU A 106 -10.12 -1.31 9.01
C LEU A 106 -10.65 0.09 9.32
N CYS A 107 -11.64 0.55 8.55
CA CYS A 107 -12.27 1.86 8.75
C CYS A 107 -12.87 2.00 10.15
N ASP A 108 -13.60 0.97 10.61
CA ASP A 108 -14.23 0.95 11.93
C ASP A 108 -13.22 0.99 13.08
N SER A 109 -12.01 0.48 12.85
CA SER A 109 -10.94 0.42 13.85
C SER A 109 -9.93 1.57 13.73
N TRP A 110 -10.10 2.46 12.75
CA TRP A 110 -9.09 3.45 12.39
C TRP A 110 -8.69 4.37 13.55
N ASP A 111 -9.65 4.90 14.26
CA ASP A 111 -9.39 5.81 15.38
C ASP A 111 -8.62 5.13 16.51
N THR A 112 -8.89 3.86 16.76
CA THR A 112 -8.19 3.06 17.76
C THR A 112 -6.73 2.82 17.35
N ILE A 113 -6.49 2.52 16.07
CA ILE A 113 -5.16 2.24 15.53
C ILE A 113 -4.29 3.51 15.55
N MET A 114 -4.88 4.66 15.21
CA MET A 114 -4.16 5.92 15.01
C MET A 114 -4.02 6.77 16.29
N LEU A 115 -4.51 6.29 17.40
CA LEU A 115 -4.32 6.96 18.69
C LEU A 115 -2.90 6.69 19.29
#